data_befe4875f321688d8c935f2cbf4c20e1
#
_entry.id   befe4875f321688d8c935f2cbf4c20e1
#
_cell.length_a   1.000
_cell.length_b   1.000
_cell.length_c   1.000
_cell.angle_alpha   90.00
_cell.angle_beta   90.00
_cell.angle_gamma   90.00
#
_symmetry.space_group_name_H-M   'P 1'
#
loop_
_entity.id
_entity.type
_entity.pdbx_description
1 polymer ?
#
loop_
_entity_poly.entity_id
_entity_poly.type
_entity_poly.pdbx_seq_one_letter_code
_entity_poly.pdbx_strand_id
1 'polypeptide(L)'
;MRAEARFQLPAELRNRLVRLELEGAGTAGGVVLIDERWRRRPVGLYSGAGALADQPFLGDLYYLERALQPFTEVRRGAVAELLRRRLSVLVLADPGRLEPGERRHLEQWMAEGGVVVRFAGPRLSQELAGDKDMLLPVGLREGDRAMGGAMSWSKPATLAPFPKDGPFHGLKVPRGISVNSQVLARPALD
;
A
#
# COMPACT_ATOMS: atom_id res chain seq x y z
N MET A 1 -32.67 -16.35 -21.65
CA MET A 1 -33.10 -15.76 -20.38
C MET A 1 -31.83 -15.41 -19.58
N ARG A 2 -31.66 -14.17 -19.13
CA ARG A 2 -30.50 -13.74 -18.31
C ARG A 2 -31.02 -13.35 -16.94
N ALA A 3 -30.47 -13.93 -15.86
CA ALA A 3 -30.77 -13.57 -14.50
C ALA A 3 -29.49 -13.07 -13.81
N GLU A 4 -29.59 -12.08 -12.92
CA GLU A 4 -28.50 -11.54 -12.15
C GLU A 4 -28.85 -11.63 -10.66
N ALA A 5 -27.92 -12.16 -9.87
CA ALA A 5 -28.04 -12.19 -8.42
C ALA A 5 -26.82 -11.49 -7.81
N ARG A 6 -27.05 -10.60 -6.83
CA ARG A 6 -25.98 -9.89 -6.08
C ARG A 6 -25.97 -10.36 -4.64
N PHE A 7 -24.81 -10.78 -4.19
CA PHE A 7 -24.59 -11.20 -2.83
C PHE A 7 -23.71 -10.17 -2.11
N GLN A 8 -24.21 -9.62 -1.01
CA GLN A 8 -23.43 -8.77 -0.11
C GLN A 8 -23.00 -9.60 1.09
N LEU A 9 -21.82 -10.16 1.03
CA LEU A 9 -21.26 -11.00 2.08
C LEU A 9 -20.09 -10.28 2.76
N PRO A 10 -19.96 -10.40 4.10
CA PRO A 10 -18.76 -10.02 4.82
C PRO A 10 -17.53 -10.68 4.21
N ALA A 11 -16.36 -10.00 4.31
CA ALA A 11 -15.12 -10.46 3.67
C ALA A 11 -14.72 -11.87 4.12
N GLU A 12 -14.93 -12.18 5.41
CA GLU A 12 -14.62 -13.48 6.00
C GLU A 12 -15.42 -14.62 5.35
N LEU A 13 -16.71 -14.42 5.13
CA LEU A 13 -17.59 -15.42 4.49
C LEU A 13 -17.26 -15.51 3.00
N ARG A 14 -17.11 -14.36 2.32
CA ARG A 14 -16.77 -14.34 0.89
C ARG A 14 -15.44 -15.03 0.60
N ASN A 15 -14.42 -14.82 1.43
CA ASN A 15 -13.11 -15.46 1.27
C ASN A 15 -13.11 -16.96 1.54
N ARG A 16 -14.19 -17.50 2.13
CA ARG A 16 -14.39 -18.94 2.34
C ARG A 16 -15.19 -19.61 1.24
N LEU A 17 -15.79 -18.82 0.33
CA LEU A 17 -16.50 -19.39 -0.80
C LEU A 17 -15.50 -20.09 -1.73
N VAL A 18 -15.83 -21.34 -2.09
CA VAL A 18 -15.05 -22.17 -3.01
C VAL A 18 -15.76 -22.33 -4.33
N ARG A 19 -17.10 -22.32 -4.30
CA ARG A 19 -17.94 -22.46 -5.49
C ARG A 19 -19.31 -21.82 -5.31
N LEU A 20 -19.90 -21.42 -6.42
CA LEU A 20 -21.32 -21.09 -6.54
C LEU A 20 -21.98 -22.14 -7.42
N GLU A 21 -23.15 -22.61 -7.03
CA GLU A 21 -23.89 -23.64 -7.75
C GLU A 21 -25.33 -23.20 -7.93
N LEU A 22 -25.86 -23.40 -9.13
CA LEU A 22 -27.28 -23.20 -9.41
C LEU A 22 -28.04 -24.42 -8.92
N GLU A 23 -28.99 -24.19 -8.00
CA GLU A 23 -29.84 -25.25 -7.47
C GLU A 23 -30.64 -25.91 -8.59
N GLY A 24 -30.62 -27.23 -8.64
CA GLY A 24 -31.30 -28.01 -9.65
C GLY A 24 -30.58 -28.15 -11.00
N ALA A 25 -29.43 -27.47 -11.19
CA ALA A 25 -28.65 -27.58 -12.42
C ALA A 25 -27.48 -28.56 -12.27
N GLY A 26 -27.71 -29.84 -12.04
CA GLY A 26 -26.68 -30.85 -11.78
C GLY A 26 -25.64 -31.08 -12.89
N THR A 27 -25.23 -30.02 -13.57
CA THR A 27 -24.25 -30.04 -14.67
C THR A 27 -23.07 -29.09 -14.37
N ALA A 28 -21.93 -29.34 -14.99
CA ALA A 28 -20.75 -28.48 -14.88
C ALA A 28 -21.03 -27.02 -15.28
N GLY A 29 -22.00 -26.79 -16.19
CA GLY A 29 -22.42 -25.45 -16.57
C GLY A 29 -23.20 -24.68 -15.50
N GLY A 30 -23.69 -25.38 -14.46
CA GLY A 30 -24.38 -24.80 -13.30
C GLY A 30 -23.43 -24.43 -12.15
N VAL A 31 -22.12 -24.63 -12.28
CA VAL A 31 -21.13 -24.42 -11.23
C VAL A 31 -20.08 -23.40 -11.65
N VAL A 32 -19.81 -22.44 -10.78
CA VAL A 32 -18.69 -21.49 -10.93
C VAL A 32 -17.74 -21.69 -9.76
N LEU A 33 -16.48 -22.00 -10.05
CA LEU A 33 -15.44 -22.10 -9.04
C LEU A 33 -14.94 -20.69 -8.67
N ILE A 34 -14.81 -20.45 -7.38
CA ILE A 34 -14.31 -19.20 -6.81
C ILE A 34 -12.85 -19.41 -6.44
N ASP A 35 -11.97 -18.80 -7.21
CA ASP A 35 -10.52 -18.87 -7.00
C ASP A 35 -9.97 -17.64 -6.23
N GLU A 36 -8.64 -17.56 -6.10
CA GLU A 36 -7.95 -16.49 -5.39
C GLU A 36 -8.24 -15.08 -5.94
N ARG A 37 -8.63 -14.94 -7.20
CA ARG A 37 -8.98 -13.64 -7.82
C ARG A 37 -10.22 -13.01 -7.20
N TRP A 38 -11.08 -13.81 -6.60
CA TRP A 38 -12.33 -13.37 -5.97
C TRP A 38 -12.16 -13.08 -4.47
N ARG A 39 -11.02 -13.46 -3.89
CA ARG A 39 -10.73 -13.20 -2.49
C ARG A 39 -10.28 -11.76 -2.27
N ARG A 40 -10.87 -11.10 -1.29
CA ARG A 40 -10.36 -9.82 -0.79
C ARG A 40 -9.23 -10.10 0.20
N ARG A 41 -8.01 -9.80 -0.22
CA ARG A 41 -6.84 -9.94 0.64
C ARG A 41 -6.78 -8.74 1.58
N PRO A 42 -6.69 -8.95 2.92
CA PRO A 42 -6.64 -7.84 3.85
C PRO A 42 -5.34 -7.06 3.72
N VAL A 43 -5.46 -5.73 3.76
CA VAL A 43 -4.35 -4.78 3.71
C VAL A 43 -4.27 -4.04 5.03
N GLY A 44 -3.09 -4.06 5.65
CA GLY A 44 -2.79 -3.25 6.83
C GLY A 44 -2.34 -1.85 6.43
N LEU A 45 -2.77 -0.84 7.15
CA LEU A 45 -2.29 0.54 7.02
C LEU A 45 -1.67 1.00 8.33
N TYR A 46 -0.45 1.49 8.25
CA TYR A 46 0.29 2.08 9.35
C TYR A 46 0.86 3.45 8.96
N SER A 47 0.78 4.42 9.84
CA SER A 47 1.40 5.73 9.71
C SER A 47 2.14 6.11 10.99
N GLY A 48 3.30 6.73 10.84
CA GLY A 48 4.06 7.31 11.95
C GLY A 48 3.49 8.63 12.49
N ALA A 49 2.38 9.13 11.93
CA ALA A 49 1.79 10.42 12.32
C ALA A 49 1.05 10.39 13.69
N GLY A 50 0.99 9.24 14.36
CA GLY A 50 0.29 9.10 15.64
C GLY A 50 -1.18 9.54 15.53
N ALA A 51 -1.66 10.37 16.46
CA ALA A 51 -3.03 10.86 16.49
C ALA A 51 -3.44 11.69 15.26
N LEU A 52 -2.48 12.24 14.51
CA LEU A 52 -2.76 12.98 13.27
C LEU A 52 -3.12 12.06 12.11
N ALA A 53 -2.76 10.78 12.17
CA ALA A 53 -3.05 9.82 11.10
C ALA A 53 -4.56 9.65 10.83
N ASP A 54 -5.37 9.85 11.86
CA ASP A 54 -6.83 9.65 11.81
C ASP A 54 -7.62 10.91 11.48
N GLN A 55 -6.95 12.05 11.34
CA GLN A 55 -7.66 13.29 11.02
C GLN A 55 -8.22 13.23 9.59
N PRO A 56 -9.53 13.48 9.40
CA PRO A 56 -10.13 13.54 8.07
C PRO A 56 -9.41 14.57 7.19
N PHE A 57 -9.13 14.21 5.96
CA PHE A 57 -8.46 15.00 4.93
C PHE A 57 -6.99 15.36 5.18
N LEU A 58 -6.50 15.35 6.42
CA LEU A 58 -5.13 15.70 6.78
C LEU A 58 -4.28 14.47 7.12
N GLY A 59 -4.92 13.39 7.54
CA GLY A 59 -4.21 12.17 7.92
C GLY A 59 -3.65 11.41 6.71
N ASP A 60 -2.44 10.90 6.85
CA ASP A 60 -1.73 10.13 5.82
C ASP A 60 -2.54 8.93 5.30
N LEU A 61 -3.38 8.34 6.15
CA LEU A 61 -4.13 7.13 5.82
C LEU A 61 -5.49 7.40 5.17
N TYR A 62 -6.00 8.61 5.25
CA TYR A 62 -7.36 8.94 4.78
C TYR A 62 -7.61 8.56 3.31
N TYR A 63 -6.72 9.02 2.43
CA TYR A 63 -6.88 8.76 0.99
C TYR A 63 -6.52 7.33 0.62
N LEU A 64 -5.54 6.73 1.30
CA LEU A 64 -5.16 5.33 1.08
C LEU A 64 -6.32 4.39 1.43
N GLU A 65 -6.97 4.61 2.56
CA GLU A 65 -8.12 3.82 2.96
C GLU A 65 -9.26 3.94 1.95
N ARG A 66 -9.63 5.16 1.55
CA ARG A 66 -10.69 5.37 0.56
C ARG A 66 -10.39 4.74 -0.79
N ALA A 67 -9.14 4.76 -1.22
CA ALA A 67 -8.71 4.14 -2.46
C ALA A 67 -8.77 2.61 -2.40
N LEU A 68 -8.50 2.02 -1.22
CA LEU A 68 -8.40 0.57 -1.07
C LEU A 68 -9.72 -0.10 -0.66
N GLN A 69 -10.58 0.58 0.11
CA GLN A 69 -11.86 0.04 0.59
C GLN A 69 -12.74 -0.65 -0.47
N PRO A 70 -12.85 -0.15 -1.72
CA PRO A 70 -13.65 -0.83 -2.74
C PRO A 70 -13.12 -2.21 -3.13
N PHE A 71 -11.81 -2.44 -2.96
CA PHE A 71 -11.11 -3.61 -3.50
C PHE A 71 -10.69 -4.60 -2.43
N THR A 72 -10.48 -4.16 -1.19
CA THR A 72 -9.91 -4.99 -0.13
C THR A 72 -10.52 -4.68 1.24
N GLU A 73 -10.24 -5.54 2.22
CA GLU A 73 -10.47 -5.26 3.63
C GLU A 73 -9.29 -4.45 4.16
N VAL A 74 -9.56 -3.23 4.61
CA VAL A 74 -8.55 -2.33 5.16
C VAL A 74 -8.55 -2.42 6.68
N ARG A 75 -7.37 -2.61 7.28
CA ARG A 75 -7.15 -2.64 8.72
C ARG A 75 -6.13 -1.58 9.11
N ARG A 76 -6.41 -0.84 10.17
CA ARG A 76 -5.48 0.13 10.75
C ARG A 76 -4.99 -0.38 12.11
N GLY A 77 -3.81 0.04 12.52
CA GLY A 77 -3.26 -0.30 13.83
C GLY A 77 -1.74 -0.23 13.87
N ALA A 78 -1.17 -0.55 15.02
CA ALA A 78 0.27 -0.69 15.17
C ALA A 78 0.79 -1.89 14.36
N VAL A 79 2.04 -1.84 13.91
CA VAL A 79 2.66 -2.90 13.09
C VAL A 79 2.52 -4.25 13.77
N ALA A 80 2.86 -4.35 15.05
CA ALA A 80 2.77 -5.61 15.80
C ALA A 80 1.34 -6.18 15.89
N GLU A 81 0.32 -5.34 15.99
CA GLU A 81 -1.07 -5.76 16.01
C GLU A 81 -1.53 -6.24 14.63
N LEU A 82 -1.17 -5.51 13.59
CA LEU A 82 -1.51 -5.84 12.22
C LEU A 82 -0.89 -7.16 11.79
N LEU A 83 0.36 -7.43 12.13
CA LEU A 83 1.07 -8.66 11.77
C LEU A 83 0.55 -9.91 12.51
N ARG A 84 -0.10 -9.78 13.68
CA ARG A 84 -0.79 -10.90 14.33
C ARG A 84 -1.99 -11.41 13.54
N ARG A 85 -2.54 -10.58 12.68
CA ARG A 85 -3.67 -10.92 11.82
C ARG A 85 -3.14 -11.33 10.44
N ARG A 86 -3.85 -12.23 9.77
CA ARG A 86 -3.47 -12.58 8.40
C ARG A 86 -3.61 -11.36 7.48
N LEU A 87 -2.48 -10.79 7.06
CA LEU A 87 -2.39 -9.75 6.06
C LEU A 87 -1.73 -10.29 4.80
N SER A 88 -2.04 -9.69 3.66
CA SER A 88 -1.32 -9.94 2.40
C SER A 88 -0.38 -8.80 2.06
N VAL A 89 -0.75 -7.59 2.44
CA VAL A 89 0.03 -6.37 2.18
C VAL A 89 -0.01 -5.49 3.43
N LEU A 90 1.12 -4.92 3.78
CA LEU A 90 1.23 -3.86 4.78
C LEU A 90 1.71 -2.58 4.10
N VAL A 91 0.91 -1.52 4.21
CA VAL A 91 1.25 -0.20 3.70
C VAL A 91 1.78 0.66 4.84
N LEU A 92 2.98 1.15 4.67
CA LEU A 92 3.66 2.07 5.57
C LEU A 92 3.60 3.49 4.98
N ALA A 93 2.72 4.32 5.51
CA ALA A 93 2.57 5.71 5.08
C ALA A 93 3.52 6.60 5.87
N ASP A 94 4.72 6.79 5.36
CA ASP A 94 5.79 7.60 5.93
C ASP A 94 6.01 7.35 7.45
N PRO A 95 6.31 6.11 7.85
CA PRO A 95 6.41 5.74 9.27
C PRO A 95 7.63 6.36 9.99
N GLY A 96 8.59 6.93 9.24
CA GLY A 96 9.88 7.28 9.79
C GLY A 96 10.67 6.04 10.20
N ARG A 97 11.34 6.11 11.35
CA ARG A 97 12.08 4.99 11.95
C ARG A 97 11.12 4.08 12.72
N LEU A 98 11.10 2.82 12.37
CA LEU A 98 10.37 1.80 13.13
C LEU A 98 11.16 1.37 14.36
N GLU A 99 10.45 1.01 15.42
CA GLU A 99 11.08 0.43 16.62
C GLU A 99 11.81 -0.87 16.26
N PRO A 100 12.95 -1.19 16.93
CA PRO A 100 13.73 -2.38 16.59
C PRO A 100 12.95 -3.69 16.68
N GLY A 101 11.94 -3.77 17.56
CA GLY A 101 11.04 -4.92 17.68
C GLY A 101 10.09 -5.04 16.49
N GLU A 102 9.46 -3.94 16.09
CA GLU A 102 8.57 -3.89 14.94
C GLU A 102 9.29 -4.22 13.64
N ARG A 103 10.48 -3.67 13.49
CA ARG A 103 11.34 -3.94 12.34
C ARG A 103 11.63 -5.42 12.17
N ARG A 104 12.08 -6.11 13.24
CA ARG A 104 12.37 -7.55 13.19
C ARG A 104 11.16 -8.40 12.84
N HIS A 105 10.00 -8.10 13.43
CA HIS A 105 8.75 -8.79 13.09
C HIS A 105 8.36 -8.57 11.63
N LEU A 106 8.57 -7.37 11.11
CA LEU A 106 8.27 -7.05 9.73
C LEU A 106 9.22 -7.77 8.76
N GLU A 107 10.52 -7.80 9.05
CA GLU A 107 11.51 -8.54 8.28
C GLU A 107 11.19 -10.03 8.23
N GLN A 108 10.81 -10.63 9.36
CA GLN A 108 10.38 -12.03 9.42
C GLN A 108 9.12 -12.26 8.57
N TRP A 109 8.11 -11.42 8.72
CA TRP A 109 6.87 -11.53 7.96
C TRP A 109 7.09 -11.40 6.44
N MET A 110 8.00 -10.53 6.02
CA MET A 110 8.40 -10.41 4.61
C MET A 110 9.12 -11.69 4.12
N ALA A 111 9.97 -12.27 4.93
CA ALA A 111 10.64 -13.55 4.61
C ALA A 111 9.64 -14.70 4.45
N GLU A 112 8.50 -14.63 5.14
CA GLU A 112 7.37 -15.57 5.01
C GLU A 112 6.45 -15.28 3.81
N GLY A 113 6.78 -14.28 2.99
CA GLY A 113 6.04 -13.91 1.77
C GLY A 113 5.10 -12.72 1.90
N GLY A 114 5.19 -11.98 2.99
CA GLY A 114 4.46 -10.72 3.16
C GLY A 114 4.96 -9.63 2.22
N VAL A 115 4.08 -8.75 1.79
CA VAL A 115 4.40 -7.63 0.88
C VAL A 115 4.29 -6.31 1.63
N VAL A 116 5.38 -5.53 1.62
CA VAL A 116 5.42 -4.18 2.18
C VAL A 116 5.42 -3.15 1.06
N VAL A 117 4.52 -2.18 1.17
CA VAL A 117 4.51 -0.97 0.34
C VAL A 117 4.85 0.21 1.23
N ARG A 118 5.98 0.85 1.00
CA ARG A 118 6.44 1.98 1.80
C ARG A 118 6.36 3.26 1.00
N PHE A 119 5.64 4.24 1.53
CA PHE A 119 5.61 5.59 0.98
C PHE A 119 6.70 6.42 1.63
N ALA A 120 7.44 7.12 0.80
CA ALA A 120 8.46 8.06 1.25
C ALA A 120 7.84 9.44 1.49
N GLY A 121 8.15 10.03 2.64
CA GLY A 121 7.72 11.35 3.02
C GLY A 121 8.74 12.06 3.90
N PRO A 122 8.39 13.20 4.51
CA PRO A 122 9.30 14.01 5.31
C PRO A 122 9.93 13.27 6.49
N ARG A 123 9.17 12.39 7.17
CA ARG A 123 9.68 11.61 8.31
C ARG A 123 10.77 10.64 7.87
N LEU A 124 10.54 9.95 6.75
CA LEU A 124 11.52 9.04 6.22
C LEU A 124 12.83 9.75 5.85
N SER A 125 12.74 10.90 5.19
CA SER A 125 13.94 11.66 4.79
C SER A 125 14.73 12.22 5.96
N GLN A 126 14.04 12.61 7.05
CA GLN A 126 14.67 13.18 8.24
C GLN A 126 15.31 12.11 9.13
N GLU A 127 14.67 10.97 9.28
CA GLU A 127 15.07 9.97 10.29
C GLU A 127 15.97 8.87 9.74
N LEU A 128 15.92 8.59 8.44
CA LEU A 128 16.65 7.49 7.81
C LEU A 128 17.68 7.94 6.76
N ALA A 129 17.88 9.24 6.59
CA ALA A 129 18.91 9.76 5.71
C ALA A 129 20.29 9.27 6.15
N GLY A 130 21.01 8.66 5.21
CA GLY A 130 22.35 8.10 5.48
C GLY A 130 22.39 6.70 6.11
N ASP A 131 21.31 6.20 6.69
CA ASP A 131 21.23 4.86 7.27
C ASP A 131 21.00 3.77 6.22
N LYS A 132 21.59 2.59 6.48
CA LYS A 132 21.23 1.36 5.77
C LYS A 132 20.01 0.74 6.46
N ASP A 133 18.86 0.84 5.83
CA ASP A 133 17.64 0.18 6.31
C ASP A 133 17.26 -0.93 5.31
N MET A 134 17.18 -2.18 5.78
CA MET A 134 16.80 -3.33 4.95
C MET A 134 15.36 -3.22 4.40
N LEU A 135 14.52 -2.40 5.02
CA LEU A 135 13.18 -2.11 4.54
C LEU A 135 13.15 -1.03 3.44
N LEU A 136 14.32 -0.55 3.03
CA LEU A 136 14.47 0.37 1.89
C LEU A 136 15.20 -0.34 0.76
N PRO A 137 14.62 -0.39 -0.45
CA PRO A 137 15.26 -1.02 -1.61
C PRO A 137 16.51 -0.25 -2.08
N VAL A 138 16.64 1.01 -1.68
CA VAL A 138 17.76 1.89 -2.03
C VAL A 138 18.14 2.77 -0.85
N GLY A 139 19.41 3.10 -0.70
CA GLY A 139 19.85 4.11 0.26
C GLY A 139 19.27 5.48 -0.07
N LEU A 140 19.05 6.31 0.94
CA LEU A 140 18.53 7.66 0.76
C LEU A 140 19.65 8.69 0.90
N ARG A 141 19.52 9.81 0.19
CA ARG A 141 20.32 11.01 0.43
C ARG A 141 19.80 11.75 1.65
N GLU A 142 20.68 12.48 2.31
CA GLU A 142 20.27 13.37 3.40
C GLU A 142 19.41 14.53 2.85
N GLY A 143 18.33 14.83 3.57
CA GLY A 143 17.38 15.87 3.24
C GLY A 143 16.41 15.51 2.11
N ASP A 144 15.36 16.28 2.03
CA ASP A 144 14.40 16.25 0.93
C ASP A 144 14.71 17.36 -0.08
N ARG A 145 14.28 17.18 -1.32
CA ARG A 145 14.32 18.22 -2.34
C ARG A 145 12.96 18.89 -2.42
N ALA A 146 12.85 20.11 -1.89
CA ALA A 146 11.68 20.95 -2.11
C ALA A 146 11.64 21.46 -3.57
N MET A 147 10.48 21.34 -4.20
CA MET A 147 10.24 21.77 -5.57
C MET A 147 9.00 22.66 -5.61
N GLY A 148 9.19 23.92 -5.92
CA GLY A 148 8.08 24.91 -5.89
C GLY A 148 7.81 25.43 -4.48
N GLY A 149 7.51 26.70 -4.39
CA GLY A 149 7.23 27.42 -3.17
C GLY A 149 7.68 28.88 -3.32
N ALA A 150 7.20 29.75 -2.45
CA ALA A 150 7.45 31.20 -2.53
C ALA A 150 8.96 31.56 -2.48
N MET A 151 9.80 30.68 -1.93
CA MET A 151 11.25 30.87 -1.82
C MET A 151 12.06 29.88 -2.68
N SER A 152 11.42 29.09 -3.52
CA SER A 152 12.09 28.14 -4.41
C SER A 152 11.98 28.60 -5.87
N TRP A 153 13.12 28.72 -6.55
CA TRP A 153 13.19 29.02 -7.98
C TRP A 153 12.77 27.82 -8.86
N SER A 154 12.56 26.65 -8.27
CA SER A 154 12.14 25.46 -8.99
C SER A 154 10.62 25.38 -9.11
N LYS A 155 10.14 25.11 -10.32
CA LYS A 155 8.72 24.82 -10.57
C LYS A 155 8.36 23.47 -9.95
N PRO A 156 7.10 23.27 -9.47
CA PRO A 156 6.62 21.95 -9.10
C PRO A 156 6.86 20.94 -10.22
N ALA A 157 7.32 19.74 -9.87
CA ALA A 157 7.54 18.69 -10.85
C ALA A 157 6.23 17.91 -11.10
N THR A 158 6.11 17.32 -12.28
CA THR A 158 5.07 16.36 -12.61
C THR A 158 5.63 14.95 -12.52
N LEU A 159 4.76 13.96 -12.27
CA LEU A 159 5.19 12.57 -12.31
C LEU A 159 5.65 12.18 -13.71
N ALA A 160 6.81 11.54 -13.80
CA ALA A 160 7.28 10.92 -15.03
C ALA A 160 6.45 9.66 -15.37
N PRO A 161 6.37 9.26 -16.64
CA PRO A 161 5.81 7.98 -17.01
C PRO A 161 6.52 6.83 -16.30
N PHE A 162 5.77 5.80 -15.92
CA PHE A 162 6.36 4.62 -15.30
C PHE A 162 7.21 3.82 -16.31
N PRO A 163 8.41 3.35 -15.92
CA PRO A 163 9.28 2.58 -16.80
C PRO A 163 8.64 1.25 -17.21
N LYS A 164 9.04 0.75 -18.38
CA LYS A 164 8.46 -0.47 -18.97
C LYS A 164 8.75 -1.74 -18.17
N ASP A 165 9.84 -1.76 -17.46
CA ASP A 165 10.33 -2.84 -16.59
C ASP A 165 9.89 -2.69 -15.12
N GLY A 166 9.18 -1.62 -14.80
CA GLY A 166 8.69 -1.35 -13.45
C GLY A 166 7.35 -2.02 -13.14
N PRO A 167 7.05 -2.23 -11.84
CA PRO A 167 5.80 -2.86 -11.40
C PRO A 167 4.56 -2.02 -11.69
N PHE A 168 4.72 -0.75 -12.01
CA PHE A 168 3.64 0.19 -12.35
C PHE A 168 3.48 0.41 -13.85
N HIS A 169 4.16 -0.39 -14.68
CA HIS A 169 4.02 -0.31 -16.14
C HIS A 169 2.55 -0.40 -16.57
N GLY A 170 2.15 0.45 -17.50
CA GLY A 170 0.79 0.51 -18.01
C GLY A 170 -0.18 1.37 -17.18
N LEU A 171 0.21 1.81 -15.99
CA LEU A 171 -0.59 2.79 -15.26
C LEU A 171 -0.45 4.17 -15.91
N LYS A 172 -1.60 4.81 -16.14
CA LYS A 172 -1.62 6.19 -16.64
C LYS A 172 -1.28 7.15 -15.51
N VAL A 173 -0.28 7.99 -15.72
CA VAL A 173 0.02 9.08 -14.79
C VAL A 173 -1.14 10.08 -14.81
N PRO A 174 -1.75 10.38 -13.63
CA PRO A 174 -2.83 11.36 -13.56
C PRO A 174 -2.34 12.75 -13.97
N ARG A 175 -3.11 13.43 -14.80
CA ARG A 175 -2.82 14.82 -15.19
C ARG A 175 -3.17 15.77 -14.03
N GLY A 176 -2.35 16.82 -13.85
CA GLY A 176 -2.62 17.87 -12.86
C GLY A 176 -2.09 17.56 -11.44
N ILE A 177 -1.38 16.44 -11.25
CA ILE A 177 -0.67 16.19 -9.99
C ILE A 177 0.70 16.88 -10.07
N SER A 178 0.97 17.74 -9.09
CA SER A 178 2.27 18.37 -8.89
C SER A 178 2.96 17.82 -7.64
N VAL A 179 4.28 17.61 -7.74
CA VAL A 179 5.12 17.14 -6.65
C VAL A 179 5.94 18.31 -6.15
N ASN A 180 5.74 18.66 -4.88
CA ASN A 180 6.41 19.80 -4.25
C ASN A 180 7.62 19.39 -3.40
N SER A 181 7.71 18.10 -3.04
CA SER A 181 8.83 17.55 -2.27
C SER A 181 9.18 16.16 -2.77
N GLN A 182 10.43 15.81 -2.74
CA GLN A 182 10.94 14.52 -3.19
C GLN A 182 12.04 14.01 -2.27
N VAL A 183 11.88 12.77 -1.81
CA VAL A 183 12.97 12.01 -1.18
C VAL A 183 13.87 11.45 -2.28
N LEU A 184 15.17 11.71 -2.21
CA LEU A 184 16.12 11.32 -3.24
C LEU A 184 16.83 10.02 -2.88
N ALA A 185 16.83 9.08 -3.82
CA ALA A 185 17.65 7.89 -3.73
C ALA A 185 19.15 8.25 -3.86
N ARG A 186 20.00 7.52 -3.14
CA ARG A 186 21.45 7.57 -3.28
C ARG A 186 21.83 6.62 -4.42
N PRO A 187 22.52 7.09 -5.48
CA PRO A 187 23.00 6.18 -6.51
C PRO A 187 23.97 5.17 -5.87
N ALA A 188 23.79 3.89 -6.15
CA ALA A 188 24.83 2.90 -5.92
C ALA A 188 25.89 3.12 -7.01
N LEU A 189 27.13 3.28 -6.59
CA LEU A 189 28.30 3.22 -7.48
C LEU A 189 28.69 1.74 -7.49
N ASP A 190 28.10 0.97 -8.41
CA ASP A 190 28.54 -0.39 -8.74
C ASP A 190 29.69 -0.35 -9.75
#